data_936b440818705bd604c6a80252036bef
#
_entry.id   936b440818705bd604c6a80252036bef
#
_cell.length_a   1.000
_cell.length_b   1.000
_cell.length_c   1.000
_cell.angle_alpha   90.00
_cell.angle_beta   90.00
_cell.angle_gamma   90.00
#
_symmetry.space_group_name_H-M   'P 1'
#
loop_
_entity.id
_entity.type
_entity.pdbx_description
1 polymer ?
#
loop_
_entity_poly.entity_id
_entity_poly.type
_entity_poly.pdbx_seq_one_letter_code
_entity_poly.pdbx_strand_id
1 'polypeptide(L)'
;MGAGRWAWVALLPAAILMTSAVAAETAVKFTLDFKFEGPSAPFLLAFDKGYYKKEGLDVTIDEAAGSLEAIERVASGTYDMGLADINSLIKFRDTKPNTPVKAVFMLYNRPPFAVIGRKSRGINTPADLEGKTLGAPPMDLAYAQWPIFVHANNIKASKVTIENVSFPVREPMLAAGQVDAITGLSFASFIDLKEKGVPVDDLAVLLMADYGVNLYGSAIIVNSKFADEHADEVKGFLRAFTKALRETVARPGIAIESVLKRNTQAKKSIELERLNMAIRDNIVVSEVKANGYGDIDHDRFAGAIEQIALTHKFKAAKPKPEDVFDASFLPPEAERRYK
;
A
#
# COMPACT_ATOMS: atom_id res chain seq x y z
N MET A 1 -85.91 -39.97 -13.58
CA MET A 1 -84.60 -40.55 -13.86
C MET A 1 -83.68 -39.39 -14.26
N GLY A 2 -82.89 -38.83 -13.32
CA GLY A 2 -82.05 -37.66 -13.53
C GLY A 2 -80.60 -38.02 -13.19
N ALA A 3 -79.74 -38.00 -14.19
CA ALA A 3 -78.30 -38.28 -14.03
C ALA A 3 -77.57 -36.98 -13.70
N GLY A 4 -77.06 -36.89 -12.52
CA GLY A 4 -76.19 -35.78 -12.06
C GLY A 4 -74.77 -35.94 -12.65
N ARG A 5 -74.30 -34.91 -13.35
CA ARG A 5 -72.90 -34.79 -13.82
C ARG A 5 -72.07 -34.05 -12.76
N TRP A 6 -71.15 -34.77 -12.15
CA TRP A 6 -70.13 -34.18 -11.25
C TRP A 6 -68.98 -33.66 -12.09
N ALA A 7 -68.75 -32.35 -12.07
CA ALA A 7 -67.58 -31.74 -12.70
C ALA A 7 -66.41 -31.72 -11.68
N TRP A 8 -65.37 -32.43 -11.99
CA TRP A 8 -64.11 -32.35 -11.22
C TRP A 8 -63.31 -31.10 -11.65
N VAL A 9 -63.18 -30.13 -10.76
CA VAL A 9 -62.27 -29.00 -10.96
C VAL A 9 -60.91 -29.44 -10.48
N ALA A 10 -60.01 -29.62 -11.44
CA ALA A 10 -58.58 -29.88 -11.16
C ALA A 10 -57.87 -28.56 -10.80
N LEU A 11 -57.53 -28.39 -9.54
CA LEU A 11 -56.64 -27.34 -9.06
C LEU A 11 -55.19 -27.70 -9.41
N LEU A 12 -54.64 -27.05 -10.42
CA LEU A 12 -53.18 -27.07 -10.70
C LEU A 12 -52.44 -26.19 -9.67
N PRO A 13 -51.42 -26.71 -8.98
CA PRO A 13 -50.58 -25.86 -8.13
C PRO A 13 -49.71 -24.97 -9.02
N ALA A 14 -49.86 -23.65 -8.89
CA ALA A 14 -48.97 -22.69 -9.50
C ALA A 14 -47.60 -22.76 -8.77
N ALA A 15 -46.62 -23.38 -9.37
CA ALA A 15 -45.25 -23.35 -8.91
C ALA A 15 -44.70 -21.94 -9.14
N ILE A 16 -44.58 -21.17 -8.08
CA ILE A 16 -43.88 -19.87 -8.08
C ILE A 16 -42.38 -20.17 -8.22
N LEU A 17 -41.87 -20.05 -9.43
CA LEU A 17 -40.45 -20.01 -9.71
C LEU A 17 -39.90 -18.68 -9.13
N MET A 18 -39.38 -18.74 -7.91
CA MET A 18 -38.55 -17.63 -7.37
C MET A 18 -37.24 -17.60 -8.19
N THR A 19 -37.24 -16.83 -9.26
CA THR A 19 -35.96 -16.40 -9.90
C THR A 19 -35.23 -15.52 -8.91
N SER A 20 -34.23 -16.07 -8.24
CA SER A 20 -33.25 -15.27 -7.53
C SER A 20 -32.62 -14.35 -8.56
N ALA A 21 -32.96 -13.05 -8.53
CA ALA A 21 -32.25 -12.05 -9.28
C ALA A 21 -30.80 -12.08 -8.75
N VAL A 22 -29.86 -12.54 -9.57
CA VAL A 22 -28.45 -12.34 -9.30
C VAL A 22 -28.26 -10.82 -9.33
N ALA A 23 -28.00 -10.23 -8.18
CA ALA A 23 -27.67 -8.81 -8.11
C ALA A 23 -26.47 -8.58 -9.04
N ALA A 24 -26.54 -7.56 -9.88
CA ALA A 24 -25.41 -7.18 -10.74
C ALA A 24 -24.20 -6.84 -9.85
N GLU A 25 -23.02 -7.35 -10.23
CA GLU A 25 -21.79 -7.00 -9.53
C GLU A 25 -21.53 -5.48 -9.65
N THR A 26 -21.15 -4.83 -8.56
CA THR A 26 -20.76 -3.40 -8.59
C THR A 26 -19.35 -3.28 -9.13
N ALA A 27 -19.18 -2.50 -10.19
CA ALA A 27 -17.84 -2.22 -10.75
C ALA A 27 -17.02 -1.35 -9.77
N VAL A 28 -15.79 -1.76 -9.50
CA VAL A 28 -14.83 -1.02 -8.67
C VAL A 28 -13.50 -0.91 -9.39
N LYS A 29 -13.06 0.30 -9.66
CA LYS A 29 -11.75 0.59 -10.26
C LYS A 29 -10.74 0.87 -9.16
N PHE A 30 -9.72 0.01 -9.06
CA PHE A 30 -8.64 0.12 -8.10
C PHE A 30 -7.30 0.42 -8.80
N THR A 31 -6.56 1.41 -8.33
CA THR A 31 -5.20 1.69 -8.80
C THR A 31 -4.17 1.31 -7.74
N LEU A 32 -3.14 0.57 -8.13
CA LEU A 32 -1.93 0.43 -7.31
C LEU A 32 -1.14 1.74 -7.31
N ASP A 33 -0.15 1.84 -6.45
CA ASP A 33 0.82 2.94 -6.42
C ASP A 33 2.13 2.60 -7.15
N PHE A 34 2.23 1.39 -7.71
CA PHE A 34 3.39 0.96 -8.49
C PHE A 34 3.03 -0.22 -9.41
N LYS A 35 4.06 -0.89 -9.95
CA LYS A 35 3.94 -2.02 -10.88
C LYS A 35 3.46 -3.30 -10.19
N PHE A 36 3.07 -4.29 -11.01
CA PHE A 36 2.80 -5.65 -10.55
C PHE A 36 4.10 -6.34 -10.13
N GLU A 37 4.46 -6.15 -8.87
CA GLU A 37 5.61 -6.75 -8.18
C GLU A 37 5.15 -7.49 -6.92
N GLY A 38 6.06 -8.16 -6.21
CA GLY A 38 5.74 -8.95 -5.03
C GLY A 38 4.74 -8.33 -4.05
N PRO A 39 4.91 -7.05 -3.65
CA PRO A 39 3.99 -6.40 -2.70
C PRO A 39 2.55 -6.23 -3.20
N SER A 40 2.29 -6.31 -4.52
CA SER A 40 0.93 -6.27 -5.07
C SER A 40 0.19 -7.61 -4.96
N ALA A 41 0.89 -8.69 -4.57
CA ALA A 41 0.35 -10.04 -4.52
C ALA A 41 -0.99 -10.18 -3.79
N PRO A 42 -1.26 -9.57 -2.62
CA PRO A 42 -2.53 -9.74 -1.93
C PRO A 42 -3.73 -9.21 -2.70
N PHE A 43 -3.57 -8.09 -3.44
CA PHE A 43 -4.63 -7.53 -4.29
C PHE A 43 -4.96 -8.46 -5.46
N LEU A 44 -3.92 -8.97 -6.11
CA LEU A 44 -4.02 -9.85 -7.28
C LEU A 44 -4.52 -11.25 -6.88
N LEU A 45 -4.13 -11.75 -5.70
CA LEU A 45 -4.65 -13.01 -5.17
C LEU A 45 -6.14 -12.93 -4.86
N ALA A 46 -6.61 -11.81 -4.28
CA ALA A 46 -8.04 -11.59 -4.04
C ALA A 46 -8.85 -11.64 -5.34
N PHE A 47 -8.32 -11.04 -6.39
CA PHE A 47 -8.91 -11.08 -7.73
C PHE A 47 -8.93 -12.50 -8.29
N ASP A 48 -7.78 -13.19 -8.35
CA ASP A 48 -7.65 -14.52 -8.96
C ASP A 48 -8.46 -15.60 -8.25
N LYS A 49 -8.65 -15.45 -6.92
CA LYS A 49 -9.49 -16.36 -6.12
C LYS A 49 -10.97 -16.00 -6.10
N GLY A 50 -11.34 -14.95 -6.80
CA GLY A 50 -12.72 -14.48 -6.87
C GLY A 50 -13.25 -14.01 -5.51
N TYR A 51 -12.37 -13.49 -4.62
CA TYR A 51 -12.83 -13.00 -3.33
C TYR A 51 -13.64 -11.72 -3.48
N TYR A 52 -13.26 -10.83 -4.39
CA TYR A 52 -14.05 -9.63 -4.73
C TYR A 52 -15.42 -10.01 -5.30
N LYS A 53 -15.49 -10.99 -6.22
CA LYS A 53 -16.76 -11.47 -6.79
C LYS A 53 -17.71 -12.04 -5.74
N LYS A 54 -17.18 -12.71 -4.71
CA LYS A 54 -17.99 -13.21 -3.59
C LYS A 54 -18.60 -12.09 -2.73
N GLU A 55 -18.04 -10.90 -2.79
CA GLU A 55 -18.60 -9.69 -2.16
C GLU A 55 -19.48 -8.89 -3.14
N GLY A 56 -19.80 -9.45 -4.34
CA GLY A 56 -20.61 -8.77 -5.35
C GLY A 56 -19.87 -7.67 -6.11
N LEU A 57 -18.53 -7.74 -6.19
CA LEU A 57 -17.70 -6.71 -6.81
C LEU A 57 -17.04 -7.21 -8.10
N ASP A 58 -17.14 -6.41 -9.16
CA ASP A 58 -16.35 -6.54 -10.38
C ASP A 58 -15.17 -5.54 -10.32
N VAL A 59 -14.03 -6.02 -9.83
CA VAL A 59 -12.85 -5.18 -9.56
C VAL A 59 -11.90 -5.19 -10.76
N THR A 60 -11.49 -4.00 -11.20
CA THR A 60 -10.31 -3.84 -12.08
C THR A 60 -9.14 -3.31 -11.27
N ILE A 61 -7.91 -3.78 -11.57
CA ILE A 61 -6.69 -3.38 -10.86
C ILE A 61 -5.66 -2.95 -11.88
N ASP A 62 -5.22 -1.69 -11.78
CA ASP A 62 -4.23 -1.09 -12.68
C ASP A 62 -3.00 -0.58 -11.93
N GLU A 63 -1.87 -0.52 -12.65
CA GLU A 63 -0.63 0.06 -12.14
C GLU A 63 -0.66 1.60 -12.19
N ALA A 64 0.17 2.23 -11.36
CA ALA A 64 0.49 3.66 -11.46
C ALA A 64 2.00 3.89 -11.38
N ALA A 65 2.44 5.08 -11.73
CA ALA A 65 3.86 5.46 -11.69
C ALA A 65 4.29 5.96 -10.29
N GLY A 66 3.44 5.89 -9.28
CA GLY A 66 3.71 6.28 -7.91
C GLY A 66 2.47 6.72 -7.14
N SER A 67 2.61 6.88 -5.83
CA SER A 67 1.50 7.24 -4.93
C SER A 67 0.82 8.57 -5.29
N LEU A 68 1.56 9.56 -5.82
CA LEU A 68 0.94 10.83 -6.20
C LEU A 68 -0.04 10.66 -7.35
N GLU A 69 0.33 9.87 -8.37
CA GLU A 69 -0.58 9.55 -9.48
C GLU A 69 -1.80 8.77 -8.98
N ALA A 70 -1.60 7.78 -8.10
CA ALA A 70 -2.71 7.02 -7.51
C ALA A 70 -3.68 7.95 -6.74
N ILE A 71 -3.16 8.87 -5.93
CA ILE A 71 -3.96 9.87 -5.22
C ILE A 71 -4.75 10.76 -6.20
N GLU A 72 -4.12 11.24 -7.26
CA GLU A 72 -4.77 12.09 -8.27
C GLU A 72 -5.89 11.35 -9.02
N ARG A 73 -5.68 10.08 -9.38
CA ARG A 73 -6.67 9.21 -10.01
C ARG A 73 -7.90 9.01 -9.11
N VAL A 74 -7.69 8.73 -7.82
CA VAL A 74 -8.78 8.55 -6.85
C VAL A 74 -9.45 9.89 -6.55
N ALA A 75 -8.70 10.98 -6.41
CA ALA A 75 -9.23 12.32 -6.15
C ALA A 75 -10.12 12.84 -7.28
N SER A 76 -9.78 12.52 -8.53
CA SER A 76 -10.58 12.89 -9.70
C SER A 76 -11.83 12.01 -9.92
N GLY A 77 -11.93 10.87 -9.22
CA GLY A 77 -12.97 9.87 -9.46
C GLY A 77 -12.74 9.02 -10.72
N THR A 78 -11.55 9.09 -11.33
CA THR A 78 -11.18 8.17 -12.43
C THR A 78 -11.03 6.74 -11.92
N TYR A 79 -10.62 6.60 -10.66
CA TYR A 79 -10.60 5.36 -9.88
C TYR A 79 -11.37 5.59 -8.58
N ASP A 80 -12.05 4.54 -8.11
CA ASP A 80 -12.87 4.57 -6.91
C ASP A 80 -12.02 4.41 -5.66
N MET A 81 -11.03 3.53 -5.74
CA MET A 81 -10.10 3.20 -4.67
C MET A 81 -8.67 3.07 -5.21
N GLY A 82 -7.70 3.09 -4.31
CA GLY A 82 -6.30 2.86 -4.69
C GLY A 82 -5.40 2.56 -3.50
N LEU A 83 -4.13 2.25 -3.80
CA LEU A 83 -3.06 2.18 -2.82
C LEU A 83 -2.21 3.45 -2.94
N ALA A 84 -1.89 4.09 -1.83
CA ALA A 84 -0.99 5.25 -1.84
C ALA A 84 -0.33 5.47 -0.47
N ASP A 85 0.85 6.11 -0.48
CA ASP A 85 1.52 6.56 0.72
C ASP A 85 0.69 7.60 1.47
N ILE A 86 0.44 7.37 2.77
CA ILE A 86 -0.44 8.22 3.56
C ILE A 86 0.19 9.60 3.84
N ASN A 87 1.52 9.69 3.88
CA ASN A 87 2.21 10.95 4.10
C ASN A 87 2.09 11.85 2.86
N SER A 88 2.10 11.24 1.68
CA SER A 88 1.81 11.92 0.42
C SER A 88 0.36 12.40 0.34
N LEU A 89 -0.60 11.59 0.82
CA LEU A 89 -2.02 12.00 0.90
C LEU A 89 -2.21 13.19 1.83
N ILE A 90 -1.57 13.21 3.00
CA ILE A 90 -1.62 14.32 3.95
C ILE A 90 -1.14 15.61 3.29
N LYS A 91 0.02 15.58 2.63
CA LYS A 91 0.60 16.74 1.93
C LYS A 91 -0.24 17.17 0.72
N PHE A 92 -0.81 16.21 -0.01
CA PHE A 92 -1.68 16.48 -1.16
C PHE A 92 -2.95 17.23 -0.72
N ARG A 93 -3.60 16.77 0.34
CA ARG A 93 -4.81 17.42 0.89
C ARG A 93 -4.55 18.83 1.40
N ASP A 94 -3.37 19.10 1.96
CA ASP A 94 -2.98 20.46 2.37
C ASP A 94 -2.83 21.40 1.16
N THR A 95 -2.32 20.89 0.04
CA THR A 95 -2.14 21.68 -1.19
C THR A 95 -3.42 21.81 -2.02
N LYS A 96 -4.31 20.82 -1.93
CA LYS A 96 -5.61 20.77 -2.62
C LYS A 96 -6.73 20.55 -1.57
N PRO A 97 -7.12 21.58 -0.83
CA PRO A 97 -8.20 21.48 0.16
C PRO A 97 -9.50 21.01 -0.52
N ASN A 98 -10.32 20.28 0.21
CA ASN A 98 -11.55 19.63 -0.28
C ASN A 98 -11.32 18.43 -1.22
N THR A 99 -10.11 17.89 -1.26
CA THR A 99 -9.85 16.62 -1.95
C THR A 99 -10.70 15.50 -1.32
N PRO A 100 -11.60 14.86 -2.10
CA PRO A 100 -12.50 13.83 -1.57
C PRO A 100 -11.81 12.48 -1.46
N VAL A 101 -10.72 12.37 -0.69
CA VAL A 101 -9.96 11.13 -0.51
C VAL A 101 -9.64 10.91 0.97
N LYS A 102 -9.94 9.71 1.45
CA LYS A 102 -9.55 9.23 2.79
C LYS A 102 -8.84 7.88 2.69
N ALA A 103 -7.98 7.59 3.66
CA ALA A 103 -7.44 6.26 3.85
C ALA A 103 -8.43 5.43 4.70
N VAL A 104 -8.59 4.14 4.35
CA VAL A 104 -9.56 3.23 5.00
C VAL A 104 -8.95 1.90 5.43
N PHE A 105 -7.67 1.65 5.11
CA PHE A 105 -6.94 0.45 5.53
C PHE A 105 -5.44 0.73 5.46
N MET A 106 -4.73 0.60 6.58
CA MET A 106 -3.27 0.74 6.61
C MET A 106 -2.60 -0.57 6.22
N LEU A 107 -1.86 -0.56 5.09
CA LEU A 107 -1.14 -1.76 4.64
C LEU A 107 0.26 -1.83 5.26
N TYR A 108 0.99 -0.72 5.27
CA TYR A 108 2.33 -0.66 5.85
C TYR A 108 2.33 0.15 7.14
N ASN A 109 2.08 -0.52 8.27
CA ASN A 109 2.20 0.12 9.58
C ASN A 109 3.64 0.55 9.89
N ARG A 110 4.62 -0.01 9.20
CA ARG A 110 6.01 0.43 9.20
C ARG A 110 6.44 0.73 7.76
N PRO A 111 6.76 1.98 7.42
CA PRO A 111 7.06 2.35 6.04
C PRO A 111 8.39 1.74 5.57
N PRO A 112 8.52 1.40 4.27
CA PRO A 112 9.74 0.85 3.70
C PRO A 112 10.79 1.90 3.34
N PHE A 113 10.66 3.13 3.81
CA PHE A 113 11.59 4.20 3.49
C PHE A 113 12.99 3.90 4.03
N ALA A 114 13.98 3.95 3.16
CA ALA A 114 15.35 3.63 3.53
C ALA A 114 16.38 4.56 2.86
N VAL A 115 17.52 4.69 3.51
CA VAL A 115 18.77 5.07 2.86
C VAL A 115 19.59 3.78 2.71
N ILE A 116 20.06 3.52 1.51
CA ILE A 116 20.85 2.32 1.22
C ILE A 116 22.22 2.75 0.74
N GLY A 117 23.26 2.30 1.42
CA GLY A 117 24.65 2.57 1.10
C GLY A 117 25.47 1.29 1.02
N ARG A 118 26.79 1.45 0.83
CA ARG A 118 27.73 0.34 0.82
C ARG A 118 28.67 0.42 2.02
N LYS A 119 28.79 -0.69 2.79
CA LYS A 119 29.70 -0.80 3.94
C LYS A 119 31.15 -0.60 3.51
N SER A 120 31.54 -1.14 2.35
CA SER A 120 32.87 -0.94 1.75
C SER A 120 33.19 0.52 1.44
N ARG A 121 32.19 1.40 1.44
CA ARG A 121 32.32 2.85 1.25
C ARG A 121 32.13 3.62 2.56
N GLY A 122 32.14 2.92 3.69
CA GLY A 122 32.05 3.50 5.02
C GLY A 122 30.64 3.94 5.41
N ILE A 123 29.58 3.36 4.82
CA ILE A 123 28.18 3.61 5.22
C ILE A 123 27.72 2.46 6.10
N ASN A 124 27.55 2.67 7.40
CA ASN A 124 27.02 1.69 8.36
C ASN A 124 25.90 2.28 9.22
N THR A 125 25.94 3.58 9.47
CA THR A 125 25.02 4.33 10.33
C THR A 125 24.56 5.61 9.64
N PRO A 126 23.47 6.26 10.11
CA PRO A 126 23.04 7.55 9.57
C PRO A 126 24.13 8.65 9.63
N ALA A 127 24.98 8.65 10.67
CA ALA A 127 26.04 9.65 10.84
C ALA A 127 27.11 9.55 9.72
N ASP A 128 27.31 8.36 9.15
CA ASP A 128 28.31 8.14 8.09
C ASP A 128 27.93 8.81 6.76
N LEU A 129 26.74 9.35 6.66
CA LEU A 129 26.28 10.08 5.46
C LEU A 129 26.89 11.48 5.36
N GLU A 130 27.43 12.06 6.47
CA GLU A 130 28.15 13.32 6.41
C GLU A 130 29.42 13.20 5.54
N GLY A 131 29.56 14.09 4.60
CA GLY A 131 30.65 14.09 3.60
C GLY A 131 30.41 13.16 2.41
N LYS A 132 29.24 12.55 2.29
CA LYS A 132 28.87 11.59 1.22
C LYS A 132 27.90 12.19 0.21
N THR A 133 27.81 11.51 -0.95
CA THR A 133 26.85 11.83 -2.01
C THR A 133 25.68 10.88 -1.93
N LEU A 134 24.48 11.44 -1.78
CA LEU A 134 23.19 10.74 -1.75
C LEU A 134 22.47 10.91 -3.07
N GLY A 135 22.35 9.84 -3.84
CA GLY A 135 21.52 9.80 -5.06
C GLY A 135 20.05 9.67 -4.71
N ALA A 136 19.25 10.68 -5.05
CA ALA A 136 17.84 10.75 -4.68
C ALA A 136 16.98 11.25 -5.84
N PRO A 137 16.00 10.46 -6.32
CA PRO A 137 15.00 10.98 -7.24
C PRO A 137 14.10 12.01 -6.55
N PRO A 138 13.81 13.19 -7.15
CA PRO A 138 13.00 14.22 -6.52
C PRO A 138 11.59 13.75 -6.11
N MET A 139 11.03 12.76 -6.80
CA MET A 139 9.69 12.21 -6.51
C MET A 139 9.73 10.94 -5.65
N ASP A 140 10.89 10.55 -5.11
CA ASP A 140 11.03 9.36 -4.27
C ASP A 140 10.38 9.59 -2.90
N LEU A 141 9.52 8.64 -2.49
CA LEU A 141 8.82 8.66 -1.21
C LEU A 141 9.79 8.67 0.00
N ALA A 142 10.90 7.94 -0.10
CA ALA A 142 11.92 7.93 0.94
C ALA A 142 12.68 9.28 0.98
N TYR A 143 13.00 9.86 -0.18
CA TYR A 143 13.62 11.18 -0.23
C TYR A 143 12.71 12.27 0.33
N ALA A 144 11.40 12.17 0.12
CA ALA A 144 10.43 13.09 0.73
C ALA A 144 10.47 13.09 2.27
N GLN A 145 11.02 12.03 2.89
CA GLN A 145 11.19 11.91 4.35
C GLN A 145 12.64 12.20 4.80
N TRP A 146 13.57 12.47 3.88
CA TRP A 146 14.96 12.80 4.18
C TRP A 146 15.12 13.90 5.22
N PRO A 147 14.39 15.04 5.18
CA PRO A 147 14.51 16.07 6.20
C PRO A 147 14.13 15.60 7.61
N ILE A 148 13.12 14.71 7.74
CA ILE A 148 12.74 14.12 9.03
C ILE A 148 13.85 13.18 9.53
N PHE A 149 14.41 12.35 8.65
CA PHE A 149 15.52 11.45 8.95
C PHE A 149 16.77 12.20 9.40
N VAL A 150 17.12 13.29 8.72
CA VAL A 150 18.21 14.20 9.09
C VAL A 150 18.01 14.77 10.48
N HIS A 151 16.80 15.28 10.77
CA HIS A 151 16.46 15.84 12.06
C HIS A 151 16.55 14.81 13.18
N ALA A 152 15.96 13.62 12.98
CA ALA A 152 15.92 12.54 13.98
C ALA A 152 17.33 12.02 14.34
N ASN A 153 18.28 12.09 13.40
CA ASN A 153 19.64 11.54 13.57
C ASN A 153 20.72 12.62 13.75
N ASN A 154 20.34 13.88 13.88
CA ASN A 154 21.27 15.02 14.05
C ASN A 154 22.32 15.10 12.93
N ILE A 155 21.96 14.70 11.69
CA ILE A 155 22.85 14.77 10.54
C ILE A 155 22.98 16.24 10.11
N LYS A 156 24.20 16.69 9.83
CA LYS A 156 24.44 18.01 9.25
C LYS A 156 24.13 17.95 7.75
N ALA A 157 22.87 18.28 7.38
CA ALA A 157 22.41 18.21 5.99
C ALA A 157 23.34 18.93 5.00
N SER A 158 23.95 20.05 5.40
CA SER A 158 24.90 20.82 4.55
C SER A 158 26.19 20.06 4.20
N LYS A 159 26.46 18.96 4.90
CA LYS A 159 27.59 18.08 4.60
C LYS A 159 27.25 16.91 3.69
N VAL A 160 25.96 16.71 3.37
CA VAL A 160 25.51 15.64 2.43
C VAL A 160 25.26 16.28 1.09
N THR A 161 25.94 15.79 0.07
CA THR A 161 25.69 16.22 -1.31
C THR A 161 24.49 15.45 -1.86
N ILE A 162 23.43 16.15 -2.26
CA ILE A 162 22.29 15.53 -2.91
C ILE A 162 22.51 15.54 -4.43
N GLU A 163 22.57 14.35 -5.01
CA GLU A 163 22.62 14.16 -6.46
C GLU A 163 21.20 13.81 -6.95
N ASN A 164 20.61 14.70 -7.75
CA ASN A 164 19.30 14.47 -8.35
C ASN A 164 19.43 13.43 -9.48
N VAL A 165 18.93 12.25 -9.25
CA VAL A 165 18.97 11.12 -10.19
C VAL A 165 17.56 10.71 -10.62
N SER A 166 17.43 10.03 -11.75
CA SER A 166 16.15 9.40 -12.11
C SER A 166 16.05 7.98 -11.54
N PHE A 167 14.85 7.46 -11.39
CA PHE A 167 14.62 6.10 -10.87
C PHE A 167 15.42 5.01 -11.62
N PRO A 168 15.48 4.97 -12.96
CA PRO A 168 16.18 3.91 -13.68
C PRO A 168 17.70 3.86 -13.46
N VAL A 169 18.33 4.98 -13.07
CA VAL A 169 19.80 5.06 -12.90
C VAL A 169 20.24 5.05 -11.44
N ARG A 170 19.33 5.17 -10.50
CA ARG A 170 19.62 5.28 -9.06
C ARG A 170 20.44 4.10 -8.54
N GLU A 171 19.95 2.88 -8.67
CA GLU A 171 20.65 1.66 -8.24
C GLU A 171 21.92 1.39 -9.06
N PRO A 172 21.94 1.54 -10.41
CA PRO A 172 23.17 1.51 -11.20
C PRO A 172 24.26 2.45 -10.71
N MET A 173 23.93 3.69 -10.35
CA MET A 173 24.90 4.67 -9.85
C MET A 173 25.51 4.26 -8.50
N LEU A 174 24.71 3.72 -7.58
CA LEU A 174 25.23 3.17 -6.32
C LEU A 174 26.12 1.93 -6.58
N ALA A 175 25.69 1.02 -7.43
CA ALA A 175 26.44 -0.18 -7.77
C ALA A 175 27.80 0.18 -8.39
N ALA A 176 27.84 1.14 -9.32
CA ALA A 176 29.05 1.66 -9.97
C ALA A 176 29.89 2.58 -9.08
N GLY A 177 29.32 3.07 -7.95
CA GLY A 177 29.97 3.97 -7.05
C GLY A 177 30.06 5.42 -7.48
N GLN A 178 29.17 5.82 -8.31
CA GLN A 178 29.00 7.22 -8.68
C GLN A 178 28.32 8.04 -7.59
N VAL A 179 27.55 7.37 -6.72
CA VAL A 179 27.02 7.90 -5.46
C VAL A 179 27.39 6.96 -4.31
N ASP A 180 27.43 7.45 -3.07
CA ASP A 180 27.80 6.66 -1.89
C ASP A 180 26.60 5.95 -1.25
N ALA A 181 25.43 6.59 -1.35
CA ALA A 181 24.16 6.08 -0.86
C ALA A 181 23.02 6.52 -1.78
N ILE A 182 21.87 5.88 -1.64
CA ILE A 182 20.61 6.24 -2.34
C ILE A 182 19.45 6.26 -1.36
N THR A 183 18.42 7.04 -1.65
CA THR A 183 17.10 6.85 -1.04
C THR A 183 16.30 5.83 -1.82
N GLY A 184 15.37 5.13 -1.17
CA GLY A 184 14.47 4.18 -1.84
C GLY A 184 13.61 3.38 -0.89
N LEU A 185 12.82 2.46 -1.43
CA LEU A 185 12.07 1.50 -0.63
C LEU A 185 12.96 0.29 -0.34
N SER A 186 13.04 -0.11 0.92
CA SER A 186 13.97 -1.16 1.40
C SER A 186 13.89 -2.44 0.56
N PHE A 187 12.68 -2.98 0.37
CA PHE A 187 12.48 -4.21 -0.40
C PHE A 187 12.68 -4.06 -1.92
N ALA A 188 12.56 -2.84 -2.47
CA ALA A 188 12.77 -2.60 -3.89
C ALA A 188 14.26 -2.41 -4.19
N SER A 189 14.86 -1.35 -3.66
CA SER A 189 16.25 -0.99 -3.98
C SER A 189 17.26 -2.04 -3.51
N PHE A 190 17.01 -2.73 -2.36
CA PHE A 190 17.88 -3.83 -1.93
C PHE A 190 17.92 -4.96 -2.96
N ILE A 191 16.75 -5.40 -3.41
CA ILE A 191 16.64 -6.49 -4.40
C ILE A 191 17.26 -6.06 -5.74
N ASP A 192 16.98 -4.84 -6.18
CA ASP A 192 17.52 -4.34 -7.45
C ASP A 192 19.06 -4.20 -7.43
N LEU A 193 19.65 -3.80 -6.29
CA LEU A 193 21.11 -3.76 -6.11
C LEU A 193 21.72 -5.16 -6.10
N LYS A 194 21.09 -6.11 -5.45
CA LYS A 194 21.49 -7.52 -5.45
C LYS A 194 21.47 -8.10 -6.88
N GLU A 195 20.42 -7.83 -7.67
CA GLU A 195 20.32 -8.22 -9.08
C GLU A 195 21.41 -7.59 -9.95
N LYS A 196 21.91 -6.41 -9.56
CA LYS A 196 23.05 -5.73 -10.22
C LYS A 196 24.41 -6.23 -9.74
N GLY A 197 24.45 -7.28 -8.91
CA GLY A 197 25.66 -7.92 -8.47
C GLY A 197 26.37 -7.23 -7.31
N VAL A 198 25.71 -6.30 -6.61
CA VAL A 198 26.25 -5.77 -5.35
C VAL A 198 26.17 -6.85 -4.28
N PRO A 199 27.29 -7.21 -3.60
CA PRO A 199 27.27 -8.21 -2.56
C PRO A 199 26.30 -7.83 -1.43
N VAL A 200 25.45 -8.75 -1.03
CA VAL A 200 24.43 -8.52 0.04
C VAL A 200 25.08 -8.06 1.34
N ASP A 201 26.22 -8.66 1.70
CA ASP A 201 26.97 -8.30 2.92
C ASP A 201 27.58 -6.90 2.87
N ASP A 202 27.73 -6.32 1.68
CA ASP A 202 28.22 -4.96 1.48
C ASP A 202 27.08 -3.92 1.55
N LEU A 203 25.82 -4.35 1.44
CA LEU A 203 24.68 -3.43 1.55
C LEU A 203 24.41 -3.04 3.00
N ALA A 204 24.33 -1.75 3.25
CA ALA A 204 23.82 -1.15 4.47
C ALA A 204 22.43 -0.58 4.20
N VAL A 205 21.39 -1.25 4.71
CA VAL A 205 20.00 -0.78 4.61
C VAL A 205 19.64 -0.05 5.89
N LEU A 206 19.64 1.28 5.85
CA LEU A 206 19.22 2.13 6.96
C LEU A 206 17.71 2.37 6.82
N LEU A 207 16.90 1.45 7.36
CA LEU A 207 15.45 1.62 7.37
C LEU A 207 15.10 2.80 8.29
N MET A 208 14.53 3.86 7.73
CA MET A 208 14.32 5.13 8.44
C MET A 208 13.49 4.95 9.72
N ALA A 209 12.58 3.97 9.74
CA ALA A 209 11.78 3.63 10.93
C ALA A 209 12.62 3.10 12.11
N ASP A 210 13.83 2.56 11.87
CA ASP A 210 14.77 2.16 12.93
C ASP A 210 15.55 3.33 13.50
N TYR A 211 15.48 4.49 12.85
CA TYR A 211 16.24 5.68 13.14
C TYR A 211 15.33 6.89 13.40
N GLY A 212 14.22 6.68 14.09
CA GLY A 212 13.37 7.74 14.62
C GLY A 212 12.35 8.35 13.65
N VAL A 213 12.18 7.80 12.45
CA VAL A 213 11.12 8.22 11.52
C VAL A 213 9.87 7.37 11.76
N ASN A 214 9.02 7.79 12.69
CA ASN A 214 7.85 7.05 13.17
C ASN A 214 6.60 7.29 12.31
N LEU A 215 6.73 7.22 11.00
CA LEU A 215 5.64 7.40 10.06
C LEU A 215 4.90 6.09 9.78
N TYR A 216 3.77 6.18 9.10
CA TYR A 216 3.12 5.08 8.41
C TYR A 216 3.48 5.12 6.93
N GLY A 217 3.21 4.03 6.20
CA GLY A 217 3.48 3.92 4.76
C GLY A 217 2.21 3.92 3.92
N SER A 218 2.11 3.01 2.92
CA SER A 218 0.98 2.97 2.01
C SER A 218 -0.28 2.42 2.68
N ALA A 219 -1.40 3.07 2.38
CA ALA A 219 -2.74 2.73 2.81
C ALA A 219 -3.67 2.55 1.61
N ILE A 220 -4.72 1.74 1.75
CA ILE A 220 -5.82 1.76 0.80
C ILE A 220 -6.59 3.05 1.01
N ILE A 221 -6.74 3.81 -0.07
CA ILE A 221 -7.46 5.07 -0.12
C ILE A 221 -8.74 4.91 -0.93
N VAL A 222 -9.73 5.74 -0.65
CA VAL A 222 -11.03 5.72 -1.32
C VAL A 222 -11.47 7.14 -1.68
N ASN A 223 -12.15 7.30 -2.81
CA ASN A 223 -12.88 8.53 -3.11
C ASN A 223 -14.07 8.65 -2.13
N SER A 224 -14.17 9.76 -1.41
CA SER A 224 -15.19 9.93 -0.36
C SER A 224 -16.61 9.89 -0.92
N LYS A 225 -16.84 10.38 -2.15
CA LYS A 225 -18.17 10.30 -2.79
C LYS A 225 -18.55 8.85 -3.08
N PHE A 226 -17.60 8.07 -3.61
CA PHE A 226 -17.81 6.63 -3.81
C PHE A 226 -18.08 5.92 -2.48
N ALA A 227 -17.33 6.25 -1.43
CA ALA A 227 -17.52 5.67 -0.11
C ALA A 227 -18.89 6.00 0.51
N ASP A 228 -19.41 7.22 0.29
CA ASP A 228 -20.72 7.65 0.76
C ASP A 228 -21.86 6.93 0.01
N GLU A 229 -21.70 6.69 -1.29
CA GLU A 229 -22.71 6.04 -2.14
C GLU A 229 -22.64 4.50 -2.10
N HIS A 230 -21.46 3.94 -1.82
CA HIS A 230 -21.11 2.52 -1.92
C HIS A 230 -20.38 1.99 -0.67
N ALA A 231 -20.85 2.35 0.52
CA ALA A 231 -20.19 2.01 1.77
C ALA A 231 -20.04 0.48 1.99
N ASP A 232 -21.04 -0.30 1.59
CA ASP A 232 -21.03 -1.75 1.74
C ASP A 232 -20.05 -2.41 0.76
N GLU A 233 -19.89 -1.86 -0.44
CA GLU A 233 -18.92 -2.29 -1.44
C GLU A 233 -17.49 -2.01 -0.98
N VAL A 234 -17.22 -0.84 -0.38
CA VAL A 234 -15.91 -0.54 0.22
C VAL A 234 -15.59 -1.54 1.32
N LYS A 235 -16.54 -1.82 2.22
CA LYS A 235 -16.38 -2.84 3.27
C LYS A 235 -16.17 -4.23 2.67
N GLY A 236 -16.91 -4.60 1.62
CA GLY A 236 -16.74 -5.85 0.87
C GLY A 236 -15.35 -5.97 0.27
N PHE A 237 -14.86 -4.90 -0.37
CA PHE A 237 -13.50 -4.86 -0.90
C PHE A 237 -12.45 -5.13 0.19
N LEU A 238 -12.58 -4.47 1.34
CA LEU A 238 -11.64 -4.62 2.46
C LEU A 238 -11.72 -6.01 3.09
N ARG A 239 -12.91 -6.65 3.19
CA ARG A 239 -13.03 -8.06 3.64
C ARG A 239 -12.31 -9.01 2.68
N ALA A 240 -12.57 -8.89 1.38
CA ALA A 240 -11.93 -9.70 0.34
C ALA A 240 -10.41 -9.53 0.35
N PHE A 241 -9.93 -8.28 0.41
CA PHE A 241 -8.52 -7.95 0.49
C PHE A 241 -7.87 -8.51 1.77
N THR A 242 -8.48 -8.30 2.93
CA THR A 242 -7.96 -8.80 4.22
C THR A 242 -7.80 -10.32 4.21
N LYS A 243 -8.76 -11.04 3.65
CA LYS A 243 -8.68 -12.49 3.48
C LYS A 243 -7.49 -12.89 2.62
N ALA A 244 -7.29 -12.22 1.49
CA ALA A 244 -6.16 -12.48 0.60
C ALA A 244 -4.82 -12.06 1.22
N LEU A 245 -4.77 -10.95 1.96
CA LEU A 245 -3.58 -10.52 2.68
C LEU A 245 -3.14 -11.56 3.71
N ARG A 246 -4.07 -12.08 4.51
CA ARG A 246 -3.79 -13.16 5.48
C ARG A 246 -3.28 -14.44 4.79
N GLU A 247 -3.89 -14.81 3.66
CA GLU A 247 -3.42 -15.95 2.87
C GLU A 247 -2.05 -15.71 2.26
N THR A 248 -1.78 -14.49 1.77
CA THR A 248 -0.48 -14.07 1.25
C THR A 248 0.60 -14.17 2.31
N VAL A 249 0.33 -13.68 3.53
CA VAL A 249 1.27 -13.77 4.65
C VAL A 249 1.54 -15.22 5.04
N ALA A 250 0.52 -16.07 5.07
CA ALA A 250 0.67 -17.48 5.42
C ALA A 250 1.36 -18.31 4.33
N ARG A 251 1.16 -17.95 3.05
CA ARG A 251 1.62 -18.74 1.90
C ARG A 251 2.09 -17.83 0.75
N PRO A 252 3.16 -17.04 0.94
CA PRO A 252 3.62 -16.04 -0.04
C PRO A 252 3.99 -16.68 -1.39
N GLY A 253 4.49 -17.92 -1.39
CA GLY A 253 4.80 -18.67 -2.61
C GLY A 253 3.58 -18.99 -3.49
N ILE A 254 2.38 -19.04 -2.91
CA ILE A 254 1.13 -19.19 -3.68
C ILE A 254 0.67 -17.83 -4.20
N ALA A 255 0.76 -16.80 -3.36
CA ALA A 255 0.30 -15.47 -3.73
C ALA A 255 1.10 -14.86 -4.89
N ILE A 256 2.40 -15.16 -4.96
CA ILE A 256 3.26 -14.63 -6.01
C ILE A 256 2.88 -15.10 -7.42
N GLU A 257 2.19 -16.24 -7.56
CA GLU A 257 1.72 -16.72 -8.87
C GLU A 257 0.74 -15.72 -9.51
N SER A 258 0.00 -14.98 -8.70
CA SER A 258 -0.91 -13.94 -9.21
C SER A 258 -0.18 -12.74 -9.79
N VAL A 259 1.02 -12.43 -9.29
CA VAL A 259 1.90 -11.41 -9.86
C VAL A 259 2.47 -11.90 -11.19
N LEU A 260 3.00 -13.13 -11.23
CA LEU A 260 3.64 -13.70 -12.42
C LEU A 260 2.68 -13.83 -13.63
N LYS A 261 1.39 -14.01 -13.37
CA LYS A 261 0.37 -14.02 -14.44
C LYS A 261 0.25 -12.68 -15.16
N ARG A 262 0.57 -11.57 -14.49
CA ARG A 262 0.42 -10.19 -15.00
C ARG A 262 1.73 -9.58 -15.42
N ASN A 263 2.82 -9.94 -14.74
CA ASN A 263 4.16 -9.51 -15.05
C ASN A 263 4.98 -10.71 -15.55
N THR A 264 4.93 -10.98 -16.85
CA THR A 264 5.60 -12.12 -17.47
C THR A 264 7.12 -11.99 -17.51
N GLN A 265 7.67 -10.81 -17.23
CA GLN A 265 9.12 -10.57 -17.12
C GLN A 265 9.64 -10.80 -15.70
N ALA A 266 8.76 -10.91 -14.72
CA ALA A 266 9.13 -11.09 -13.34
C ALA A 266 9.71 -12.49 -13.09
N LYS A 267 10.79 -12.54 -12.29
CA LYS A 267 11.38 -13.80 -11.82
C LYS A 267 10.75 -14.18 -10.48
N LYS A 268 10.17 -15.37 -10.39
CA LYS A 268 9.49 -15.85 -9.19
C LYS A 268 10.32 -15.71 -7.91
N SER A 269 11.60 -16.08 -7.95
CA SER A 269 12.48 -16.01 -6.78
C SER A 269 12.69 -14.58 -6.29
N ILE A 270 12.80 -13.63 -7.22
CA ILE A 270 13.01 -12.22 -6.95
C ILE A 270 11.75 -11.61 -6.33
N GLU A 271 10.60 -11.81 -6.96
CA GLU A 271 9.35 -11.24 -6.49
C GLU A 271 8.88 -11.87 -5.16
N LEU A 272 9.19 -13.16 -4.95
CA LEU A 272 8.94 -13.82 -3.67
C LEU A 272 9.82 -13.25 -2.56
N GLU A 273 11.12 -12.99 -2.84
CA GLU A 273 12.02 -12.35 -1.87
C GLU A 273 11.54 -10.93 -1.53
N ARG A 274 11.17 -10.14 -2.55
CA ARG A 274 10.59 -8.80 -2.39
C ARG A 274 9.34 -8.83 -1.50
N LEU A 275 8.41 -9.75 -1.78
CA LEU A 275 7.20 -9.94 -0.98
C LEU A 275 7.51 -10.33 0.47
N ASN A 276 8.43 -11.28 0.67
CA ASN A 276 8.83 -11.71 2.01
C ASN A 276 9.46 -10.57 2.82
N MET A 277 10.26 -9.72 2.21
CA MET A 277 10.80 -8.52 2.86
C MET A 277 9.67 -7.56 3.26
N ALA A 278 8.75 -7.27 2.36
CA ALA A 278 7.60 -6.40 2.66
C ALA A 278 6.73 -6.98 3.81
N ILE A 279 6.47 -8.29 3.80
CA ILE A 279 5.72 -8.96 4.87
C ILE A 279 6.43 -8.82 6.21
N ARG A 280 7.72 -9.15 6.27
CA ARG A 280 8.50 -9.17 7.51
C ARG A 280 8.70 -7.77 8.10
N ASP A 281 9.06 -6.81 7.26
CA ASP A 281 9.59 -5.53 7.70
C ASP A 281 8.53 -4.42 7.76
N ASN A 282 7.43 -4.56 6.99
CA ASN A 282 6.46 -3.48 6.80
C ASN A 282 5.02 -3.84 7.16
N ILE A 283 4.61 -5.12 6.92
CA ILE A 283 3.23 -5.57 7.12
C ILE A 283 3.06 -6.23 8.49
N VAL A 284 3.82 -7.31 8.79
CA VAL A 284 3.64 -8.12 10.01
C VAL A 284 4.52 -7.59 11.13
N VAL A 285 4.29 -6.34 11.50
CA VAL A 285 5.00 -5.65 12.58
C VAL A 285 4.30 -5.83 13.94
N SER A 286 4.94 -5.37 15.03
CA SER A 286 4.39 -5.52 16.39
C SER A 286 2.97 -4.94 16.54
N GLU A 287 2.70 -3.79 15.95
CA GLU A 287 1.38 -3.15 15.99
C GLU A 287 0.31 -4.02 15.32
N VAL A 288 0.60 -4.58 14.14
CA VAL A 288 -0.33 -5.50 13.45
C VAL A 288 -0.54 -6.79 14.24
N LYS A 289 0.49 -7.31 14.90
CA LYS A 289 0.36 -8.49 15.77
C LYS A 289 -0.54 -8.22 16.98
N ALA A 290 -0.54 -7.00 17.50
CA ALA A 290 -1.37 -6.59 18.63
C ALA A 290 -2.80 -6.24 18.20
N ASN A 291 -2.97 -5.43 17.14
CA ASN A 291 -4.24 -4.77 16.79
C ASN A 291 -4.91 -5.38 15.54
N GLY A 292 -4.23 -6.29 14.83
CA GLY A 292 -4.69 -6.83 13.55
C GLY A 292 -4.34 -5.95 12.36
N TYR A 293 -4.63 -6.46 11.16
CA TYR A 293 -4.35 -5.76 9.90
C TYR A 293 -5.26 -4.55 9.70
N GLY A 294 -4.74 -3.54 9.06
CA GLY A 294 -5.51 -2.44 8.48
C GLY A 294 -5.75 -1.25 9.38
N ASP A 295 -5.56 -1.40 10.68
CA ASP A 295 -5.80 -0.34 11.66
C ASP A 295 -4.54 0.51 11.94
N ILE A 296 -4.74 1.62 12.61
CA ILE A 296 -3.69 2.52 13.09
C ILE A 296 -3.77 2.67 14.61
N ASP A 297 -2.64 2.95 15.23
CA ASP A 297 -2.61 3.54 16.56
C ASP A 297 -2.80 5.06 16.42
N HIS A 298 -3.88 5.60 16.99
CA HIS A 298 -4.24 7.01 16.84
C HIS A 298 -3.19 7.97 17.41
N ASP A 299 -2.59 7.64 18.57
CA ASP A 299 -1.58 8.48 19.20
C ASP A 299 -0.28 8.48 18.37
N ARG A 300 0.11 7.30 17.88
CA ARG A 300 1.24 7.18 16.97
C ARG A 300 1.00 7.93 15.66
N PHE A 301 -0.20 7.86 15.10
CA PHE A 301 -0.52 8.57 13.85
C PHE A 301 -0.57 10.09 14.06
N ALA A 302 -1.07 10.56 15.20
CA ALA A 302 -0.96 11.96 15.58
C ALA A 302 0.52 12.40 15.67
N GLY A 303 1.38 11.59 16.31
CA GLY A 303 2.82 11.81 16.35
C GLY A 303 3.49 11.81 14.97
N ALA A 304 3.02 10.96 14.04
CA ALA A 304 3.48 10.96 12.65
C ALA A 304 3.15 12.27 11.93
N ILE A 305 1.94 12.80 12.13
CA ILE A 305 1.53 14.10 11.58
C ILE A 305 2.40 15.23 12.16
N GLU A 306 2.76 15.17 13.46
CA GLU A 306 3.71 16.11 14.06
C GLU A 306 5.09 16.02 13.39
N GLN A 307 5.59 14.82 13.13
CA GLN A 307 6.87 14.66 12.43
C GLN A 307 6.81 15.24 11.00
N ILE A 308 5.72 15.06 10.28
CA ILE A 308 5.53 15.69 8.97
C ILE A 308 5.58 17.21 9.11
N ALA A 309 4.96 17.79 10.15
CA ALA A 309 4.94 19.22 10.39
C ALA A 309 6.33 19.83 10.67
N LEU A 310 7.33 19.04 11.08
CA LEU A 310 8.72 19.51 11.22
C LEU A 310 9.31 19.99 9.88
N THR A 311 8.85 19.43 8.77
CA THR A 311 9.45 19.64 7.43
C THR A 311 8.46 20.13 6.40
N HIS A 312 7.16 19.93 6.63
CA HIS A 312 6.07 20.41 5.79
C HIS A 312 5.30 21.53 6.51
N LYS A 313 5.36 22.73 5.96
CA LYS A 313 4.62 23.87 6.48
C LYS A 313 3.18 23.80 5.96
N PHE A 314 2.27 23.35 6.81
CA PHE A 314 0.85 23.29 6.45
C PHE A 314 0.31 24.67 6.10
N LYS A 315 -0.42 24.76 4.99
CA LYS A 315 -1.11 25.98 4.53
C LYS A 315 -2.44 26.19 5.25
N ALA A 316 -3.10 25.05 5.56
CA ALA A 316 -4.31 25.00 6.37
C ALA A 316 -3.98 24.52 7.80
N ALA A 317 -5.01 24.29 8.62
CA ALA A 317 -4.83 23.65 9.90
C ALA A 317 -4.24 22.24 9.71
N LYS A 318 -3.27 21.87 10.54
CA LYS A 318 -2.71 20.53 10.57
C LYS A 318 -3.83 19.52 10.80
N PRO A 319 -3.96 18.45 9.97
CA PRO A 319 -5.04 17.51 10.10
C PRO A 319 -4.92 16.67 11.37
N LYS A 320 -6.04 16.18 11.89
CA LYS A 320 -6.08 15.14 12.91
C LYS A 320 -6.11 13.76 12.23
N PRO A 321 -5.79 12.66 12.95
CA PRO A 321 -5.88 11.31 12.43
C PRO A 321 -7.21 11.00 11.72
N GLU A 322 -8.34 11.34 12.34
CA GLU A 322 -9.70 11.10 11.83
C GLU A 322 -10.05 11.89 10.57
N ASP A 323 -9.34 12.99 10.29
CA ASP A 323 -9.50 13.74 9.03
C ASP A 323 -8.93 12.97 7.84
N VAL A 324 -7.96 12.09 8.07
CA VAL A 324 -7.18 11.40 7.05
C VAL A 324 -7.52 9.93 6.94
N PHE A 325 -7.78 9.26 8.08
CA PHE A 325 -8.06 7.84 8.18
C PHE A 325 -9.45 7.58 8.75
N ASP A 326 -10.22 6.70 8.07
CA ASP A 326 -11.57 6.31 8.48
C ASP A 326 -11.62 4.80 8.77
N ALA A 327 -11.58 4.44 10.05
CA ALA A 327 -11.62 3.06 10.51
C ALA A 327 -12.99 2.39 10.40
N SER A 328 -14.07 3.14 10.09
CA SER A 328 -15.45 2.61 10.07
C SER A 328 -15.70 1.59 8.95
N PHE A 329 -14.81 1.56 7.95
CA PHE A 329 -14.83 0.61 6.84
C PHE A 329 -14.08 -0.69 7.13
N LEU A 330 -13.28 -0.74 8.20
CA LEU A 330 -12.48 -1.92 8.52
C LEU A 330 -13.36 -3.16 8.78
N PRO A 331 -12.94 -4.35 8.31
CA PRO A 331 -13.57 -5.59 8.72
C PRO A 331 -13.57 -5.76 10.24
N PRO A 332 -14.49 -6.55 10.80
CA PRO A 332 -14.47 -6.88 12.24
C PRO A 332 -13.08 -7.36 12.68
N GLU A 333 -12.66 -6.97 13.89
CA GLU A 333 -11.33 -7.29 14.42
C GLU A 333 -10.99 -8.79 14.33
N ALA A 334 -11.96 -9.68 14.58
CA ALA A 334 -11.75 -11.12 14.49
C ALA A 334 -11.32 -11.60 13.10
N GLU A 335 -11.72 -10.90 12.03
CA GLU A 335 -11.37 -11.22 10.64
C GLU A 335 -10.00 -10.67 10.25
N ARG A 336 -9.52 -9.62 10.90
CA ARG A 336 -8.25 -8.95 10.59
C ARG A 336 -7.13 -9.26 11.60
N ARG A 337 -7.36 -10.10 12.61
CA ARG A 337 -6.31 -10.55 13.53
C ARG A 337 -5.21 -11.32 12.81
N TYR A 338 -3.96 -11.02 13.18
CA TYR A 338 -2.81 -11.85 12.83
C TYR A 338 -2.92 -13.19 13.57
N LYS A 339 -2.75 -14.30 12.84
CA LYS A 339 -2.80 -15.68 13.39
C LYS A 339 -1.52 -16.40 13.05
#